data_e0cec1c636370bf8c3b7ca5308fbee7c
#
_entry.id   e0cec1c636370bf8c3b7ca5308fbee7c
#
_cell.length_a   1.000
_cell.length_b   1.000
_cell.length_c   1.000
_cell.angle_alpha   90.00
_cell.angle_beta   90.00
_cell.angle_gamma   90.00
#
_symmetry.space_group_name_H-M   'P 1'
#
loop_
_entity.id
_entity.type
_entity.pdbx_description
1 polymer ?
#
loop_
_entity_poly.entity_id
_entity_poly.type
_entity_poly.pdbx_seq_one_letter_code
_entity_poly.pdbx_strand_id
1 'polypeptide(L)'
;MDLIPNAGGCLATLNVINRTGVVRWMVRLPSQMPADNGWQIMSHLDTTEYLNDPANWRIVDFNDLCAIEPALIGIWDMPVGSDLQIVRDDRIRIFDTPTGREIPVEAWYVPPDKRA
;
A
#
# COMPACT_ATOMS: atom_id res chain seq x y z
N MET A 1 -9.66 -15.48 1.96
CA MET A 1 -10.77 -14.73 1.35
C MET A 1 -10.23 -13.41 0.78
N ASP A 2 -10.56 -13.11 -0.45
CA ASP A 2 -10.10 -11.89 -1.07
C ASP A 2 -10.92 -10.69 -0.61
N LEU A 3 -10.25 -9.69 -0.08
CA LEU A 3 -10.86 -8.41 0.32
C LEU A 3 -11.16 -7.56 -0.90
N ILE A 4 -10.30 -7.64 -1.92
CA ILE A 4 -10.46 -6.92 -3.19
C ILE A 4 -10.43 -7.95 -4.32
N PRO A 5 -11.48 -8.03 -5.16
CA PRO A 5 -11.45 -8.92 -6.32
C PRO A 5 -10.34 -8.52 -7.29
N ASN A 6 -9.56 -9.48 -7.74
CA ASN A 6 -8.49 -9.28 -8.72
C ASN A 6 -7.48 -8.20 -8.30
N ALA A 7 -7.13 -8.17 -7.03
CA ALA A 7 -6.25 -7.13 -6.50
C ALA A 7 -4.84 -7.16 -7.08
N GLY A 8 -4.35 -8.34 -7.46
CA GLY A 8 -3.01 -8.51 -8.01
C GLY A 8 -1.93 -8.68 -6.95
N GLY A 9 -0.71 -8.87 -7.42
CA GLY A 9 0.47 -8.92 -6.58
C GLY A 9 1.16 -7.56 -6.50
N CYS A 10 2.00 -7.40 -5.51
CA CYS A 10 2.76 -6.17 -5.30
C CYS A 10 4.10 -6.49 -4.64
N LEU A 11 4.91 -5.45 -4.44
CA LEU A 11 6.14 -5.55 -3.67
C LEU A 11 5.93 -4.97 -2.28
N ALA A 12 6.48 -5.65 -1.28
CA ALA A 12 6.48 -5.13 0.09
C ALA A 12 7.81 -5.45 0.76
N THR A 13 8.21 -4.60 1.71
CA THR A 13 9.43 -4.85 2.47
C THR A 13 9.20 -5.93 3.53
N LEU A 14 10.28 -6.58 3.94
CA LEU A 14 10.22 -7.59 5.00
C LEU A 14 9.68 -7.03 6.30
N ASN A 15 9.97 -5.75 6.61
CA ASN A 15 9.46 -5.13 7.81
C ASN A 15 7.93 -5.01 7.81
N VAL A 16 7.33 -4.83 6.64
CA VAL A 16 5.86 -4.86 6.50
C VAL A 16 5.34 -6.28 6.67
N ILE A 17 5.92 -7.23 5.92
CA ILE A 17 5.45 -8.62 5.88
C ILE A 17 5.56 -9.29 7.24
N ASN A 18 6.68 -9.07 7.93
CA ASN A 18 6.95 -9.66 9.24
C ASN A 18 6.34 -8.87 10.40
N ARG A 19 5.66 -7.74 10.09
CA ARG A 19 5.04 -6.86 11.08
C ARG A 19 6.03 -6.29 12.08
N THR A 20 7.31 -6.21 11.69
CA THR A 20 8.36 -5.55 12.48
C THR A 20 8.15 -4.05 12.49
N GLY A 21 7.69 -3.50 11.36
CA GLY A 21 7.31 -2.10 11.23
C GLY A 21 5.86 -1.98 10.76
N VAL A 22 5.29 -0.78 10.87
CA VAL A 22 3.95 -0.49 10.36
C VAL A 22 4.05 0.14 8.98
N VAL A 23 3.05 -0.09 8.14
CA VAL A 23 2.99 0.51 6.80
C VAL A 23 2.98 2.03 6.92
N ARG A 24 3.90 2.68 6.19
CA ARG A 24 4.05 4.13 6.19
C ARG A 24 3.99 4.73 4.80
N TRP A 25 4.69 4.13 3.84
CA TRP A 25 4.85 4.68 2.49
C TRP A 25 4.28 3.74 1.46
N MET A 26 3.56 4.28 0.48
CA MET A 26 2.99 3.53 -0.62
C MET A 26 3.20 4.31 -1.91
N VAL A 27 3.85 3.68 -2.88
CA VAL A 27 4.01 4.26 -4.22
C VAL A 27 3.48 3.29 -5.25
N ARG A 28 2.89 3.81 -6.34
CA ARG A 28 2.42 2.97 -7.43
C ARG A 28 3.20 3.25 -8.69
N LEU A 29 3.95 2.25 -9.14
CA LEU A 29 4.76 2.31 -10.36
C LEU A 29 4.03 1.58 -11.49
N PRO A 30 4.45 1.78 -12.76
CA PRO A 30 3.92 0.99 -13.86
C PRO A 30 4.10 -0.51 -13.61
N SER A 31 3.08 -1.29 -13.97
CA SER A 31 3.12 -2.74 -13.83
C SER A 31 4.21 -3.35 -14.71
N GLN A 32 4.96 -4.30 -14.17
CA GLN A 32 6.03 -5.00 -14.90
C GLN A 32 5.56 -6.30 -15.54
N MET A 33 4.41 -6.81 -15.14
CA MET A 33 3.82 -8.05 -15.65
C MET A 33 2.33 -8.06 -15.32
N PRO A 34 1.50 -8.90 -15.99
CA PRO A 34 0.05 -8.85 -15.81
C PRO A 34 -0.45 -8.99 -14.37
N ALA A 35 0.23 -9.77 -13.53
CA ALA A 35 -0.19 -9.98 -12.16
C ALA A 35 0.25 -8.86 -11.21
N ASP A 36 1.16 -8.00 -11.63
CA ASP A 36 1.70 -6.91 -10.81
C ASP A 36 0.79 -5.70 -10.88
N ASN A 37 0.33 -5.20 -9.73
CA ASN A 37 -0.48 -4.00 -9.68
C ASN A 37 0.35 -2.71 -9.57
N GLY A 38 1.67 -2.81 -9.44
CA GLY A 38 2.58 -1.67 -9.38
C GLY A 38 2.80 -1.09 -7.99
N TRP A 39 2.03 -1.50 -6.98
CA TRP A 39 2.21 -0.97 -5.63
C TRP A 39 3.51 -1.47 -5.00
N GLN A 40 4.19 -0.55 -4.32
CA GLN A 40 5.33 -0.83 -3.46
C GLN A 40 5.01 -0.31 -2.07
N ILE A 41 5.03 -1.20 -1.09
CA ILE A 41 4.55 -0.93 0.27
C ILE A 41 5.75 -1.01 1.23
N MET A 42 5.95 0.06 1.99
CA MET A 42 7.12 0.26 2.83
C MET A 42 6.72 0.62 4.25
N SER A 43 7.58 0.28 5.22
CA SER A 43 7.33 0.54 6.62
C SER A 43 7.99 1.83 7.10
N HIS A 44 7.58 2.29 8.28
CA HIS A 44 8.19 3.45 8.93
C HIS A 44 9.66 3.21 9.34
N LEU A 45 10.09 1.95 9.41
CA LEU A 45 11.47 1.59 9.78
C LEU A 45 12.41 1.56 8.57
N ASP A 46 11.89 1.57 7.35
CA ASP A 46 12.68 1.35 6.15
C ASP A 46 13.50 2.60 5.80
N THR A 47 14.81 2.46 5.86
CA THR A 47 15.75 3.50 5.45
C THR A 47 16.03 3.41 3.95
N THR A 48 16.64 4.45 3.38
CA THR A 48 17.06 4.43 1.98
C THR A 48 18.01 3.27 1.70
N GLU A 49 18.95 3.00 2.59
CA GLU A 49 19.86 1.86 2.44
C GLU A 49 19.12 0.53 2.44
N TYR A 50 18.16 0.37 3.36
CA TYR A 50 17.34 -0.84 3.45
C TYR A 50 16.54 -1.04 2.16
N LEU A 51 15.92 0.00 1.63
CA LEU A 51 15.10 -0.05 0.43
C LEU A 51 15.92 -0.35 -0.83
N ASN A 52 17.19 0.02 -0.85
CA ASN A 52 18.07 -0.22 -1.99
C ASN A 52 18.58 -1.67 -2.09
N ASP A 53 18.35 -2.49 -1.07
CA ASP A 53 18.73 -3.90 -1.09
C ASP A 53 17.54 -4.75 -1.54
N PRO A 54 17.62 -5.38 -2.74
CA PRO A 54 16.53 -6.22 -3.24
C PRO A 54 16.17 -7.38 -2.31
N ALA A 55 17.11 -7.84 -1.47
CA ALA A 55 16.87 -8.93 -0.53
C ALA A 55 15.84 -8.55 0.55
N ASN A 56 15.58 -7.27 0.74
CA ASN A 56 14.62 -6.77 1.73
C ASN A 56 13.20 -6.66 1.19
N TRP A 57 12.96 -7.07 -0.05
CA TRP A 57 11.66 -7.00 -0.70
C TRP A 57 11.15 -8.39 -1.07
N ARG A 58 9.83 -8.53 -1.10
CA ARG A 58 9.17 -9.77 -1.58
C ARG A 58 7.97 -9.42 -2.44
N ILE A 59 7.68 -10.30 -3.40
CA ILE A 59 6.43 -10.27 -4.15
C ILE A 59 5.38 -10.97 -3.29
N VAL A 60 4.26 -10.28 -3.04
CA VAL A 60 3.17 -10.80 -2.20
C VAL A 60 1.83 -10.45 -2.83
N ASP A 61 0.80 -11.20 -2.44
CA ASP A 61 -0.57 -10.89 -2.81
C ASP A 61 -1.00 -9.60 -2.09
N PHE A 62 -1.58 -8.64 -2.82
CA PHE A 62 -2.02 -7.39 -2.23
C PHE A 62 -3.07 -7.61 -1.14
N ASN A 63 -3.98 -8.58 -1.32
CA ASN A 63 -4.95 -8.92 -0.30
C ASN A 63 -4.32 -9.38 1.02
N ASP A 64 -3.18 -10.06 0.96
CA ASP A 64 -2.47 -10.46 2.18
C ASP A 64 -1.97 -9.23 2.95
N LEU A 65 -1.52 -8.20 2.24
CA LEU A 65 -1.13 -6.94 2.87
C LEU A 65 -2.34 -6.21 3.45
N CYS A 66 -3.48 -6.25 2.78
CA CYS A 66 -4.71 -5.65 3.30
C CYS A 66 -5.15 -6.29 4.62
N ALA A 67 -4.86 -7.57 4.81
CA ALA A 67 -5.12 -8.23 6.08
C ALA A 67 -4.19 -7.72 7.19
N ILE A 68 -2.97 -7.33 6.85
CA ILE A 68 -2.02 -6.73 7.79
C ILE A 68 -2.38 -5.27 8.08
N GLU A 69 -2.73 -4.50 7.03
CA GLU A 69 -3.07 -3.09 7.15
C GLU A 69 -4.31 -2.78 6.30
N PRO A 70 -5.50 -2.75 6.90
CA PRO A 70 -6.75 -2.53 6.16
C PRO A 70 -6.83 -1.19 5.41
N ALA A 71 -6.08 -0.18 5.82
CA ALA A 71 -6.05 1.10 5.09
C ALA A 71 -5.59 0.94 3.65
N LEU A 72 -4.83 -0.12 3.33
CA LEU A 72 -4.38 -0.39 1.97
C LEU A 72 -5.54 -0.69 1.02
N ILE A 73 -6.67 -1.14 1.52
CA ILE A 73 -7.87 -1.34 0.69
C ILE A 73 -8.26 -0.01 0.03
N GLY A 74 -8.21 1.08 0.80
CA GLY A 74 -8.65 2.39 0.34
C GLY A 74 -7.81 3.00 -0.78
N ILE A 75 -6.57 2.56 -0.96
CA ILE A 75 -5.67 3.14 -1.98
C ILE A 75 -5.60 2.31 -3.25
N TRP A 76 -6.16 1.12 -3.26
CA TRP A 76 -5.88 0.10 -4.28
C TRP A 76 -6.01 0.60 -5.72
N ASP A 77 -7.05 1.35 -6.04
CA ASP A 77 -7.33 1.80 -7.40
C ASP A 77 -6.79 3.20 -7.71
N MET A 78 -6.00 3.78 -6.84
CA MET A 78 -5.39 5.07 -7.12
C MET A 78 -4.38 4.96 -8.26
N PRO A 79 -4.22 6.03 -9.07
CA PRO A 79 -3.49 5.92 -10.34
C PRO A 79 -2.02 5.61 -10.19
N VAL A 80 -1.43 5.05 -11.24
CA VAL A 80 0.03 4.93 -11.36
C VAL A 80 0.65 6.32 -11.20
N GLY A 81 1.73 6.40 -10.45
CA GLY A 81 2.36 7.65 -10.07
C GLY A 81 1.96 8.14 -8.69
N SER A 82 0.97 7.51 -8.05
CA SER A 82 0.61 7.86 -6.67
C SER A 82 1.78 7.63 -5.72
N ASP A 83 1.98 8.58 -4.82
CA ASP A 83 3.01 8.55 -3.79
C ASP A 83 2.34 9.01 -2.49
N LEU A 84 2.06 8.05 -1.62
CA LEU A 84 1.17 8.24 -0.48
C LEU A 84 1.86 7.87 0.83
N GLN A 85 1.31 8.39 1.93
CA GLN A 85 1.73 7.98 3.26
C GLN A 85 0.53 7.82 4.18
N ILE A 86 0.65 6.90 5.13
CA ILE A 86 -0.32 6.71 6.19
C ILE A 86 0.18 7.43 7.43
N VAL A 87 -0.67 8.25 8.03
CA VAL A 87 -0.42 8.91 9.31
C VAL A 87 -1.42 8.37 10.33
N ARG A 88 -0.89 7.92 11.47
CA ARG A 88 -1.69 7.38 12.56
C ARG A 88 -1.64 8.33 13.74
N ASP A 89 -2.70 9.13 13.90
CA ASP A 89 -2.90 9.96 15.07
C ASP A 89 -4.13 9.46 15.82
N ASP A 90 -5.19 10.25 15.97
CA ASP A 90 -6.45 9.80 16.56
C ASP A 90 -7.24 8.88 15.61
N ARG A 91 -6.88 8.86 14.33
CA ARG A 91 -7.45 7.97 13.31
C ARG A 91 -6.41 7.72 12.23
N ILE A 92 -6.71 6.78 11.34
CA ILE A 92 -5.84 6.52 10.18
C ILE A 92 -6.19 7.52 9.09
N ARG A 93 -5.18 8.21 8.60
CA ARG A 93 -5.29 9.21 7.54
C ARG A 93 -4.28 8.90 6.44
N ILE A 94 -4.64 9.19 5.20
CA ILE A 94 -3.77 8.99 4.04
C ILE A 94 -3.50 10.35 3.40
N PHE A 95 -2.24 10.62 3.13
CA PHE A 95 -1.79 11.88 2.54
C PHE A 95 -1.08 11.62 1.22
N ASP A 96 -1.27 12.53 0.27
CA ASP A 96 -0.44 12.64 -0.91
C ASP A 96 0.91 13.22 -0.49
N THR A 97 1.98 12.45 -0.63
CA THR A 97 3.31 12.85 -0.12
C THR A 97 3.83 14.12 -0.78
N PRO A 98 3.80 14.26 -2.14
CA PRO A 98 4.36 15.45 -2.77
C PRO A 98 3.66 16.75 -2.40
N THR A 99 2.35 16.73 -2.18
CA THR A 99 1.58 17.95 -1.91
C THR A 99 1.28 18.16 -0.43
N GLY A 100 1.37 17.11 0.38
CA GLY A 100 0.97 17.14 1.77
C GLY A 100 -0.53 17.19 2.00
N ARG A 101 -1.33 17.01 0.94
CA ARG A 101 -2.80 17.05 1.05
C ARG A 101 -3.34 15.72 1.52
N GLU A 102 -4.31 15.77 2.42
CA GLU A 102 -5.02 14.57 2.83
C GLU A 102 -5.94 14.06 1.73
N ILE A 103 -5.93 12.75 1.51
CA ILE A 103 -6.88 12.08 0.64
C ILE A 103 -8.15 11.84 1.47
N PRO A 104 -9.27 12.50 1.13
CA PRO A 104 -10.49 12.33 1.93
C PRO A 104 -11.00 10.89 1.84
N VAL A 105 -11.63 10.44 2.92
CA VAL A 105 -12.18 9.07 3.01
C VAL A 105 -13.14 8.77 1.85
N GLU A 106 -13.87 9.77 1.40
CA GLU A 106 -14.82 9.64 0.28
C GLU A 106 -14.14 9.27 -1.04
N ALA A 107 -12.83 9.52 -1.16
CA ALA A 107 -12.05 9.18 -2.35
C ALA A 107 -11.41 7.80 -2.28
N TRP A 108 -11.51 7.12 -1.14
CA TRP A 108 -10.92 5.79 -0.96
C TRP A 108 -11.71 4.74 -1.73
N TYR A 109 -10.99 3.75 -2.25
CA TYR A 109 -11.62 2.61 -2.89
C TYR A 109 -12.47 1.83 -1.89
N VAL A 110 -13.65 1.42 -2.32
CA VAL A 110 -14.55 0.56 -1.54
C VAL A 110 -14.80 -0.71 -2.38
N PRO A 111 -14.49 -1.90 -1.85
CA PRO A 111 -14.75 -3.15 -2.57
C PRO A 111 -16.23 -3.28 -2.94
N PRO A 112 -16.54 -3.93 -4.08
CA PRO A 112 -17.94 -4.03 -4.55
C PRO A 112 -18.92 -4.60 -3.53
N ASP A 113 -18.50 -5.56 -2.72
CA ASP A 113 -19.35 -6.19 -1.70
C ASP A 113 -19.60 -5.30 -0.48
N LYS A 114 -18.88 -4.17 -0.37
CA LYS A 114 -19.05 -3.18 0.71
C LYS A 114 -19.78 -1.92 0.24
N ARG A 115 -20.12 -1.84 -1.02
CA ARG A 115 -20.86 -0.68 -1.56
C ARG A 115 -22.34 -0.78 -1.19
N ALA A 116 -22.90 0.36 -0.80
CA ALA A 116 -24.31 0.45 -0.46
C ALA A 116 -25.20 0.33 -1.72
#